data_7dc03f48f007d86cfb3763625bf14740
#
_entry.id   7dc03f48f007d86cfb3763625bf14740
#
_cell.length_a   1.000
_cell.length_b   1.000
_cell.length_c   1.000
_cell.angle_alpha   90.00
_cell.angle_beta   90.00
_cell.angle_gamma   90.00
#
_symmetry.space_group_name_H-M   'P 1'
#
loop_
_entity.id
_entity.type
_entity.pdbx_description
1 polymer ?
#
loop_
_entity_poly.entity_id
_entity_poly.type
_entity_poly.pdbx_seq_one_letter_code
_entity_poly.pdbx_strand_id
1 'polypeptide(L)'
;MSSAFYQQIQQQIEEVKAEGLYKAERIITSQQQAAVKISTGEEVLNFCANNYLGLANHPALIEAGKAGMDEHGFGMASVRFICGTQDIHKELEQKLSKFLGKEDTILYTSCFDANAGLFETILGKEDAIISDALNHASIIDGVRLCKAMRFRYSNNNIEELEQQLIAAKEAGARHILIVTDGVFSMDGVVANLPAICDLAEKYGALTMVDDSHAVGFMGKTGAGTHEHHNVVDRIDIITGTLGKAMGGASGGYTSGKAEVIDWLRQRSRPYLFSNSVAPAIVNASIRVLDLLEESGDLRDRLWENAAHFRARMESAGFTMGGADHAIIPIMLGDAKVAAEFAERALEKGIYVIGFSFPVVPKGQARIRTQMSAAHTREQLDRAIDAFIQVGKDMGII
;
A
#
# COMPACT_ATOMS: atom_id res chain seq x y z
N MET A 1 -5.73 4.64 -41.66
CA MET A 1 -5.33 5.49 -40.51
C MET A 1 -5.14 4.68 -39.22
N SER A 2 -5.97 3.67 -38.94
CA SER A 2 -5.81 2.81 -37.73
C SER A 2 -4.56 1.95 -37.72
N SER A 3 -4.03 1.52 -38.88
CA SER A 3 -2.88 0.60 -38.95
C SER A 3 -1.56 1.19 -38.43
N ALA A 4 -1.30 2.47 -38.67
CA ALA A 4 -0.08 3.14 -38.18
C ALA A 4 -0.05 3.27 -36.68
N PHE A 5 -1.18 3.56 -36.02
CA PHE A 5 -1.29 3.60 -34.58
C PHE A 5 -1.03 2.23 -33.94
N TYR A 6 -1.65 1.17 -34.46
CA TYR A 6 -1.42 -0.18 -33.93
C TYR A 6 0.01 -0.67 -34.16
N GLN A 7 0.62 -0.32 -35.30
CA GLN A 7 2.04 -0.60 -35.56
C GLN A 7 2.96 0.10 -34.56
N GLN A 8 2.68 1.36 -34.23
CA GLN A 8 3.41 2.10 -33.18
C GLN A 8 3.31 1.41 -31.82
N ILE A 9 2.08 1.03 -31.40
CA ILE A 9 1.89 0.31 -30.12
C ILE A 9 2.62 -1.03 -30.12
N GLN A 10 2.55 -1.79 -31.25
CA GLN A 10 3.27 -3.06 -31.37
C GLN A 10 4.77 -2.87 -31.22
N GLN A 11 5.34 -1.85 -31.86
CA GLN A 11 6.76 -1.52 -31.76
C GLN A 11 7.15 -1.20 -30.30
N GLN A 12 6.36 -0.38 -29.59
CA GLN A 12 6.60 -0.06 -28.19
C GLN A 12 6.56 -1.32 -27.29
N ILE A 13 5.66 -2.26 -27.56
CA ILE A 13 5.60 -3.54 -26.85
C ILE A 13 6.88 -4.35 -27.08
N GLU A 14 7.36 -4.45 -28.33
CA GLU A 14 8.59 -5.16 -28.64
C GLU A 14 9.84 -4.49 -28.02
N GLU A 15 9.87 -3.17 -27.97
CA GLU A 15 10.94 -2.42 -27.27
C GLU A 15 10.95 -2.76 -25.76
N VAL A 16 9.79 -2.74 -25.08
CA VAL A 16 9.65 -3.12 -23.68
C VAL A 16 10.11 -4.58 -23.44
N LYS A 17 9.80 -5.51 -24.36
CA LYS A 17 10.28 -6.89 -24.28
C LYS A 17 11.81 -6.99 -24.45
N ALA A 18 12.36 -6.28 -25.42
CA ALA A 18 13.80 -6.27 -25.69
C ALA A 18 14.62 -5.70 -24.52
N GLU A 19 14.05 -4.73 -23.79
CA GLU A 19 14.64 -4.16 -22.60
C GLU A 19 14.47 -5.05 -21.33
N GLY A 20 13.73 -6.16 -21.42
CA GLY A 20 13.44 -7.03 -20.26
C GLY A 20 12.46 -6.41 -19.26
N LEU A 21 11.68 -5.43 -19.69
CA LEU A 21 10.72 -4.70 -18.83
C LEU A 21 9.27 -5.19 -19.01
N TYR A 22 9.05 -6.18 -19.88
CA TYR A 22 7.72 -6.73 -20.12
C TYR A 22 7.20 -7.49 -18.89
N LYS A 23 6.01 -7.13 -18.44
CA LYS A 23 5.37 -7.73 -17.26
C LYS A 23 4.43 -8.85 -17.69
N ALA A 24 4.88 -10.09 -17.57
CA ALA A 24 4.03 -11.27 -17.77
C ALA A 24 3.27 -11.57 -16.47
N GLU A 25 1.96 -11.83 -16.59
CA GLU A 25 1.12 -12.22 -15.46
C GLU A 25 1.25 -13.72 -15.22
N ARG A 26 1.63 -14.10 -14.00
CA ARG A 26 1.63 -15.50 -13.55
C ARG A 26 0.25 -15.84 -12.98
N ILE A 27 -0.38 -16.89 -13.48
CA ILE A 27 -1.73 -17.27 -13.11
C ILE A 27 -1.71 -18.16 -11.86
N ILE A 28 -2.38 -17.69 -10.80
CA ILE A 28 -2.62 -18.45 -9.55
C ILE A 28 -3.93 -19.22 -9.72
N THR A 29 -3.94 -20.50 -9.38
CA THR A 29 -5.08 -21.43 -9.51
C THR A 29 -5.62 -21.94 -8.18
N SER A 30 -5.18 -21.32 -7.07
CA SER A 30 -5.65 -21.57 -5.71
C SER A 30 -6.12 -20.29 -5.04
N GLN A 31 -6.57 -20.38 -3.80
CA GLN A 31 -6.79 -19.21 -2.94
C GLN A 31 -5.46 -18.49 -2.66
N GLN A 32 -5.54 -17.20 -2.35
CA GLN A 32 -4.38 -16.39 -1.98
C GLN A 32 -3.95 -16.69 -0.54
N GLN A 33 -2.75 -17.23 -0.37
CA GLN A 33 -2.18 -17.60 0.94
C GLN A 33 -0.65 -17.70 0.88
N ALA A 34 -0.01 -18.18 1.96
CA ALA A 34 1.46 -18.34 2.03
C ALA A 34 2.03 -19.30 0.99
N ALA A 35 1.29 -20.36 0.64
CA ALA A 35 1.59 -21.26 -0.47
C ALA A 35 0.45 -21.23 -1.47
N VAL A 36 0.74 -21.05 -2.76
CA VAL A 36 -0.26 -20.96 -3.84
C VAL A 36 0.08 -21.93 -4.96
N LYS A 37 -0.95 -22.42 -5.68
CA LYS A 37 -0.74 -23.17 -6.93
C LYS A 37 -0.74 -22.22 -8.11
N ILE A 38 0.18 -22.44 -9.04
CA ILE A 38 0.26 -21.69 -10.30
C ILE A 38 -0.26 -22.56 -11.46
N SER A 39 -0.40 -21.96 -12.65
CA SER A 39 -1.01 -22.63 -13.83
C SER A 39 -0.28 -23.88 -14.30
N THR A 40 0.99 -24.08 -13.93
CA THR A 40 1.74 -25.33 -14.17
C THR A 40 1.29 -26.49 -13.28
N GLY A 41 0.46 -26.24 -12.26
CA GLY A 41 0.04 -27.21 -11.23
C GLY A 41 0.98 -27.28 -10.03
N GLU A 42 2.12 -26.61 -10.08
CA GLU A 42 3.10 -26.56 -8.98
C GLU A 42 2.61 -25.69 -7.82
N GLU A 43 2.95 -26.11 -6.60
CA GLU A 43 2.78 -25.30 -5.41
C GLU A 43 4.06 -24.54 -5.08
N VAL A 44 3.92 -23.23 -4.91
CA VAL A 44 5.03 -22.32 -4.65
C VAL A 44 4.75 -21.46 -3.42
N LEU A 45 5.82 -21.09 -2.67
CA LEU A 45 5.72 -20.18 -1.54
C LEU A 45 5.66 -18.72 -2.04
N ASN A 46 4.63 -18.02 -1.60
CA ASN A 46 4.33 -16.65 -2.08
C ASN A 46 4.95 -15.58 -1.17
N PHE A 47 5.96 -14.89 -1.69
CA PHE A 47 6.62 -13.75 -1.03
C PHE A 47 6.34 -12.41 -1.75
N CYS A 48 5.30 -12.36 -2.59
CA CYS A 48 4.92 -11.14 -3.33
C CYS A 48 3.67 -10.46 -2.80
N ALA A 49 2.72 -11.24 -2.23
CA ALA A 49 1.41 -10.73 -1.86
C ALA A 49 1.49 -9.76 -0.68
N ASN A 50 0.71 -8.69 -0.74
CA ASN A 50 0.55 -7.74 0.38
C ASN A 50 -0.35 -8.33 1.50
N ASN A 51 -0.29 -9.64 1.71
CA ASN A 51 -1.12 -10.38 2.66
C ASN A 51 -0.44 -10.50 4.03
N TYR A 52 -0.04 -9.36 4.60
CA TYR A 52 0.81 -9.28 5.80
C TYR A 52 0.29 -10.11 6.98
N LEU A 53 -1.01 -10.06 7.25
CA LEU A 53 -1.62 -10.82 8.36
C LEU A 53 -2.14 -12.20 7.95
N GLY A 54 -2.01 -12.58 6.67
CA GLY A 54 -2.49 -13.87 6.18
C GLY A 54 -4.02 -13.98 6.09
N LEU A 55 -4.74 -12.86 6.11
CA LEU A 55 -6.20 -12.82 6.21
C LEU A 55 -6.93 -13.05 4.88
N ALA A 56 -6.27 -12.96 3.72
CA ALA A 56 -6.93 -13.02 2.42
C ALA A 56 -7.74 -14.31 2.17
N ASN A 57 -7.41 -15.42 2.84
CA ASN A 57 -8.14 -16.70 2.80
C ASN A 57 -8.58 -17.16 4.19
N HIS A 58 -8.75 -16.22 5.13
CA HIS A 58 -9.12 -16.59 6.50
C HIS A 58 -10.60 -17.03 6.56
N PRO A 59 -10.91 -18.21 7.19
CA PRO A 59 -12.27 -18.74 7.23
C PRO A 59 -13.31 -17.74 7.75
N ALA A 60 -13.00 -16.99 8.81
CA ALA A 60 -13.93 -16.01 9.37
C ALA A 60 -14.27 -14.88 8.38
N LEU A 61 -13.35 -14.49 7.49
CA LEU A 61 -13.60 -13.48 6.47
C LEU A 61 -14.46 -14.02 5.34
N ILE A 62 -14.23 -15.27 4.96
CA ILE A 62 -15.05 -15.97 3.95
C ILE A 62 -16.49 -16.09 4.43
N GLU A 63 -16.70 -16.50 5.67
CA GLU A 63 -18.04 -16.59 6.26
C GLU A 63 -18.71 -15.23 6.41
N ALA A 64 -17.99 -14.21 6.88
CA ALA A 64 -18.50 -12.85 6.93
C ALA A 64 -18.86 -12.29 5.54
N GLY A 65 -18.05 -12.58 4.51
CA GLY A 65 -18.36 -12.21 3.13
C GLY A 65 -19.63 -12.88 2.61
N LYS A 66 -19.83 -14.19 2.89
CA LYS A 66 -21.07 -14.91 2.55
C LYS A 66 -22.27 -14.30 3.27
N ALA A 67 -22.18 -14.08 4.59
CA ALA A 67 -23.26 -13.45 5.36
C ALA A 67 -23.62 -12.07 4.78
N GLY A 68 -22.63 -11.26 4.43
CA GLY A 68 -22.87 -9.96 3.77
C GLY A 68 -23.63 -10.09 2.44
N MET A 69 -23.40 -11.14 1.66
CA MET A 69 -24.17 -11.40 0.44
C MET A 69 -25.58 -11.91 0.75
N ASP A 70 -25.74 -12.78 1.75
CA ASP A 70 -27.04 -13.33 2.11
C ASP A 70 -27.98 -12.24 2.67
N GLU A 71 -27.47 -11.31 3.45
CA GLU A 71 -28.24 -10.27 4.13
C GLU A 71 -28.43 -9.00 3.28
N HIS A 72 -27.40 -8.61 2.49
CA HIS A 72 -27.35 -7.31 1.80
C HIS A 72 -27.26 -7.43 0.27
N GLY A 73 -27.17 -8.64 -0.26
CA GLY A 73 -27.08 -8.92 -1.69
C GLY A 73 -25.66 -8.83 -2.26
N PHE A 74 -25.52 -9.14 -3.55
CA PHE A 74 -24.22 -9.24 -4.22
C PHE A 74 -23.58 -7.86 -4.47
N GLY A 75 -24.37 -6.86 -4.87
CA GLY A 75 -23.85 -5.57 -5.30
C GLY A 75 -24.85 -4.44 -5.17
N MET A 76 -24.34 -3.21 -5.19
CA MET A 76 -25.12 -2.01 -4.92
C MET A 76 -25.80 -1.42 -6.16
N ALA A 77 -25.28 -1.67 -7.34
CA ALA A 77 -25.74 -1.11 -8.62
C ALA A 77 -25.92 0.43 -8.59
N SER A 78 -25.23 1.12 -7.69
CA SER A 78 -25.34 2.55 -7.44
C SER A 78 -24.12 3.13 -6.72
N VAL A 79 -23.96 4.44 -6.88
CA VAL A 79 -23.04 5.24 -6.08
C VAL A 79 -23.67 5.58 -4.72
N ARG A 80 -22.84 5.97 -3.74
CA ARG A 80 -23.21 6.13 -2.34
C ARG A 80 -24.38 7.08 -2.10
N PHE A 81 -24.41 8.24 -2.71
CA PHE A 81 -25.42 9.28 -2.40
C PHE A 81 -26.78 9.06 -3.07
N ILE A 82 -26.87 8.23 -4.12
CA ILE A 82 -28.16 7.96 -4.79
C ILE A 82 -28.92 6.89 -4.01
N CYS A 83 -28.49 5.62 -4.11
CA CYS A 83 -29.08 4.50 -3.37
C CYS A 83 -28.07 3.39 -3.04
N GLY A 84 -26.77 3.71 -3.09
CA GLY A 84 -25.67 2.78 -2.87
C GLY A 84 -25.09 2.80 -1.45
N THR A 85 -25.85 3.27 -0.43
CA THR A 85 -25.43 3.24 0.96
C THR A 85 -26.34 2.31 1.75
N GLN A 86 -25.75 1.27 2.33
CA GLN A 86 -26.38 0.38 3.31
C GLN A 86 -25.85 0.71 4.71
N ASP A 87 -26.50 0.19 5.74
CA ASP A 87 -26.11 0.32 7.15
C ASP A 87 -24.69 -0.18 7.42
N ILE A 88 -24.31 -1.33 6.87
CA ILE A 88 -22.96 -1.89 7.00
C ILE A 88 -21.86 -0.96 6.47
N HIS A 89 -22.11 -0.13 5.45
CA HIS A 89 -21.15 0.89 5.02
C HIS A 89 -20.90 1.92 6.12
N LYS A 90 -21.96 2.35 6.81
CA LYS A 90 -21.85 3.31 7.92
C LYS A 90 -21.19 2.67 9.13
N GLU A 91 -21.49 1.40 9.40
CA GLU A 91 -20.82 0.64 10.46
C GLU A 91 -19.31 0.53 10.22
N LEU A 92 -18.89 0.17 9.01
CA LEU A 92 -17.47 0.09 8.67
C LEU A 92 -16.77 1.45 8.78
N GLU A 93 -17.41 2.54 8.30
CA GLU A 93 -16.89 3.91 8.43
C GLU A 93 -16.67 4.27 9.93
N GLN A 94 -17.63 3.97 10.80
CA GLN A 94 -17.53 4.23 12.24
C GLN A 94 -16.44 3.38 12.92
N LYS A 95 -16.36 2.09 12.59
CA LYS A 95 -15.33 1.20 13.14
C LYS A 95 -13.92 1.64 12.71
N LEU A 96 -13.74 2.04 11.44
CA LEU A 96 -12.46 2.57 10.96
C LEU A 96 -12.10 3.88 11.67
N SER A 97 -13.05 4.80 11.85
CA SER A 97 -12.81 6.06 12.58
C SER A 97 -12.31 5.79 13.99
N LYS A 98 -12.98 4.90 14.71
CA LYS A 98 -12.60 4.49 16.08
C LYS A 98 -11.20 3.84 16.08
N PHE A 99 -10.95 2.91 15.15
CA PHE A 99 -9.69 2.17 15.06
C PHE A 99 -8.49 3.08 14.76
N LEU A 100 -8.69 4.09 13.92
CA LEU A 100 -7.65 5.05 13.52
C LEU A 100 -7.54 6.26 14.47
N GLY A 101 -8.45 6.40 15.45
CA GLY A 101 -8.49 7.55 16.34
C GLY A 101 -8.86 8.86 15.62
N LYS A 102 -9.77 8.79 14.63
CA LYS A 102 -10.25 9.94 13.85
C LYS A 102 -11.75 10.19 14.05
N GLU A 103 -12.20 11.38 13.70
CA GLU A 103 -13.60 11.78 13.94
C GLU A 103 -14.59 11.11 12.98
N ASP A 104 -14.22 10.99 11.70
CA ASP A 104 -15.06 10.38 10.68
C ASP A 104 -14.23 9.71 9.57
N THR A 105 -14.86 8.85 8.78
CA THR A 105 -14.26 8.11 7.68
C THR A 105 -15.22 8.03 6.49
N ILE A 106 -14.66 8.09 5.29
CA ILE A 106 -15.38 7.90 4.02
C ILE A 106 -14.76 6.73 3.26
N LEU A 107 -15.59 5.81 2.75
CA LEU A 107 -15.17 4.64 1.97
C LEU A 107 -15.10 4.95 0.47
N TYR A 108 -14.10 4.36 -0.17
CA TYR A 108 -13.89 4.35 -1.62
C TYR A 108 -13.71 2.92 -2.12
N THR A 109 -13.81 2.70 -3.44
CA THR A 109 -13.58 1.40 -4.08
C THR A 109 -12.12 0.95 -4.05
N SER A 110 -11.21 1.89 -3.87
CA SER A 110 -9.78 1.64 -3.66
C SER A 110 -9.12 2.82 -2.91
N CYS A 111 -7.91 2.60 -2.35
CA CYS A 111 -7.10 3.72 -1.85
C CYS A 111 -6.59 4.61 -2.99
N PHE A 112 -6.47 4.07 -4.21
CA PHE A 112 -6.18 4.89 -5.38
C PHE A 112 -7.26 5.95 -5.60
N ASP A 113 -8.54 5.56 -5.52
CA ASP A 113 -9.69 6.48 -5.62
C ASP A 113 -9.73 7.47 -4.46
N ALA A 114 -9.41 7.03 -3.23
CA ALA A 114 -9.33 7.90 -2.07
C ALA A 114 -8.30 9.02 -2.27
N ASN A 115 -7.08 8.65 -2.69
CA ASN A 115 -6.01 9.61 -2.97
C ASN A 115 -6.33 10.50 -4.19
N ALA A 116 -6.84 9.93 -5.27
CA ALA A 116 -7.22 10.70 -6.46
C ALA A 116 -8.32 11.72 -6.18
N GLY A 117 -9.26 11.40 -5.28
CA GLY A 117 -10.39 12.25 -4.93
C GLY A 117 -10.14 13.24 -3.80
N LEU A 118 -8.98 13.20 -3.14
CA LEU A 118 -8.69 14.04 -1.96
C LEU A 118 -8.28 15.46 -2.36
N PHE A 119 -7.17 15.60 -3.06
CA PHE A 119 -6.45 16.87 -3.19
C PHE A 119 -7.25 17.95 -3.94
N GLU A 120 -7.82 17.61 -5.10
CA GLU A 120 -8.64 18.55 -5.88
C GLU A 120 -9.93 18.98 -5.17
N THR A 121 -10.37 18.16 -4.19
CA THR A 121 -11.59 18.41 -3.45
C THR A 121 -11.37 19.41 -2.31
N ILE A 122 -10.25 19.32 -1.60
CA ILE A 122 -9.99 20.11 -0.39
C ILE A 122 -9.08 21.33 -0.63
N LEU A 123 -8.32 21.35 -1.73
CA LEU A 123 -7.36 22.41 -2.04
C LEU A 123 -7.62 23.08 -3.38
N GLY A 124 -7.30 24.37 -3.49
CA GLY A 124 -7.42 25.19 -4.68
C GLY A 124 -6.10 25.81 -5.11
N LYS A 125 -6.17 26.70 -6.11
CA LYS A 125 -4.99 27.37 -6.72
C LYS A 125 -4.22 28.26 -5.74
N GLU A 126 -4.87 28.70 -4.65
CA GLU A 126 -4.28 29.54 -3.60
C GLU A 126 -3.54 28.72 -2.53
N ASP A 127 -3.61 27.40 -2.59
CA ASP A 127 -3.05 26.48 -1.61
C ASP A 127 -1.81 25.79 -2.16
N ALA A 128 -1.06 25.10 -1.31
CA ALA A 128 0.13 24.35 -1.69
C ALA A 128 0.09 22.90 -1.20
N ILE A 129 0.67 22.00 -1.98
CA ILE A 129 0.93 20.62 -1.63
C ILE A 129 2.44 20.40 -1.64
N ILE A 130 2.99 19.84 -0.55
CA ILE A 130 4.40 19.44 -0.44
C ILE A 130 4.45 17.93 -0.33
N SER A 131 4.90 17.26 -1.40
CA SER A 131 4.85 15.79 -1.54
C SER A 131 6.23 15.17 -1.45
N ASP A 132 6.36 14.07 -0.69
CA ASP A 132 7.55 13.22 -0.75
C ASP A 132 7.76 12.69 -2.17
N ALA A 133 9.02 12.59 -2.57
CA ALA A 133 9.43 12.21 -3.92
C ALA A 133 9.09 10.77 -4.30
N LEU A 134 8.99 9.87 -3.32
CA LEU A 134 8.70 8.45 -3.51
C LEU A 134 7.29 8.05 -3.13
N ASN A 135 6.39 9.01 -2.92
CA ASN A 135 4.98 8.72 -2.68
C ASN A 135 4.38 7.84 -3.78
N HIS A 136 3.40 7.06 -3.39
CA HIS A 136 2.67 6.15 -4.27
C HIS A 136 2.07 6.87 -5.50
N ALA A 137 1.98 6.16 -6.63
CA ALA A 137 1.45 6.72 -7.89
C ALA A 137 0.08 7.37 -7.74
N SER A 138 -0.81 6.84 -6.88
CA SER A 138 -2.13 7.43 -6.63
C SER A 138 -2.07 8.83 -5.99
N ILE A 139 -1.09 9.08 -5.13
CA ILE A 139 -0.83 10.40 -4.56
C ILE A 139 -0.31 11.32 -5.66
N ILE A 140 0.67 10.86 -6.44
CA ILE A 140 1.25 11.64 -7.56
C ILE A 140 0.15 12.05 -8.55
N ASP A 141 -0.72 11.12 -8.93
CA ASP A 141 -1.81 11.38 -9.87
C ASP A 141 -2.89 12.27 -9.25
N GLY A 142 -3.26 12.05 -7.99
CA GLY A 142 -4.17 12.93 -7.27
C GLY A 142 -3.67 14.36 -7.16
N VAL A 143 -2.37 14.55 -6.86
CA VAL A 143 -1.71 15.87 -6.86
C VAL A 143 -1.70 16.49 -8.27
N ARG A 144 -1.54 15.71 -9.33
CA ARG A 144 -1.62 16.19 -10.72
C ARG A 144 -3.00 16.72 -11.10
N LEU A 145 -4.06 16.14 -10.57
CA LEU A 145 -5.44 16.59 -10.80
C LEU A 145 -5.75 17.90 -10.06
N CYS A 146 -5.06 18.17 -8.95
CA CYS A 146 -5.26 19.37 -8.16
C CYS A 146 -4.62 20.60 -8.80
N LYS A 147 -5.24 21.78 -8.59
CA LYS A 147 -4.74 23.08 -9.07
C LYS A 147 -3.82 23.79 -8.07
N ALA A 148 -3.60 23.24 -6.89
CA ALA A 148 -2.72 23.80 -5.87
C ALA A 148 -1.27 23.89 -6.37
N MET A 149 -0.49 24.81 -5.81
CA MET A 149 0.95 24.89 -6.02
C MET A 149 1.62 23.60 -5.57
N ARG A 150 2.60 23.11 -6.32
CA ARG A 150 3.23 21.81 -6.08
C ARG A 150 4.69 21.99 -5.72
N PHE A 151 5.03 21.45 -4.56
CA PHE A 151 6.39 21.37 -4.05
C PHE A 151 6.74 19.91 -3.80
N ARG A 152 8.01 19.57 -3.88
CA ARG A 152 8.48 18.21 -3.72
C ARG A 152 9.76 18.20 -2.92
N TYR A 153 9.93 17.23 -2.03
CA TYR A 153 11.17 17.01 -1.28
C TYR A 153 11.65 15.56 -1.47
N SER A 154 12.95 15.35 -1.33
CA SER A 154 13.58 14.02 -1.45
C SER A 154 13.09 13.11 -0.33
N ASN A 155 13.00 11.82 -0.62
CA ASN A 155 12.41 10.83 0.28
C ASN A 155 12.92 10.96 1.73
N ASN A 156 11.99 11.19 2.63
CA ASN A 156 12.20 11.30 4.07
C ASN A 156 13.26 12.35 4.48
N ASN A 157 13.53 13.33 3.63
CA ASN A 157 14.50 14.40 3.88
C ASN A 157 13.80 15.60 4.56
N ILE A 158 13.95 15.68 5.88
CA ILE A 158 13.27 16.68 6.73
C ILE A 158 13.82 18.10 6.50
N GLU A 159 15.10 18.23 6.20
CA GLU A 159 15.71 19.53 5.92
C GLU A 159 15.16 20.13 4.61
N GLU A 160 15.06 19.30 3.57
CA GLU A 160 14.48 19.72 2.30
C GLU A 160 12.97 19.98 2.43
N LEU A 161 12.24 19.20 3.24
CA LEU A 161 10.85 19.48 3.56
C LEU A 161 10.68 20.88 4.16
N GLU A 162 11.55 21.26 5.12
CA GLU A 162 11.51 22.61 5.71
C GLU A 162 11.75 23.70 4.67
N GLN A 163 12.72 23.51 3.76
CA GLN A 163 12.97 24.45 2.65
C GLN A 163 11.73 24.62 1.76
N GLN A 164 11.02 23.53 1.46
CA GLN A 164 9.79 23.58 0.66
C GLN A 164 8.64 24.27 1.39
N LEU A 165 8.55 24.12 2.73
CA LEU A 165 7.58 24.85 3.56
C LEU A 165 7.82 26.35 3.52
N ILE A 166 9.08 26.78 3.62
CA ILE A 166 9.48 28.19 3.49
C ILE A 166 9.10 28.70 2.09
N ALA A 167 9.47 27.97 1.04
CA ALA A 167 9.17 28.37 -0.34
C ALA A 167 7.65 28.48 -0.60
N ALA A 168 6.84 27.57 -0.06
CA ALA A 168 5.38 27.63 -0.17
C ALA A 168 4.80 28.87 0.54
N LYS A 169 5.32 29.22 1.72
CA LYS A 169 4.94 30.46 2.43
C LYS A 169 5.32 31.72 1.65
N GLU A 170 6.53 31.77 1.12
CA GLU A 170 7.01 32.89 0.28
C GLU A 170 6.20 33.05 -1.00
N ALA A 171 5.72 31.92 -1.58
CA ALA A 171 4.80 31.92 -2.72
C ALA A 171 3.38 32.38 -2.36
N GLY A 172 3.09 32.66 -1.09
CA GLY A 172 1.81 33.18 -0.62
C GLY A 172 0.73 32.10 -0.47
N ALA A 173 1.10 30.83 -0.23
CA ALA A 173 0.13 29.75 -0.02
C ALA A 173 -0.80 30.06 1.18
N ARG A 174 -2.12 29.98 0.93
CA ARG A 174 -3.14 30.17 1.96
C ARG A 174 -3.14 29.01 2.95
N HIS A 175 -3.19 27.77 2.43
CA HIS A 175 -3.06 26.54 3.19
C HIS A 175 -1.96 25.67 2.58
N ILE A 176 -1.26 24.92 3.40
CA ILE A 176 -0.21 23.99 2.98
C ILE A 176 -0.59 22.61 3.48
N LEU A 177 -0.50 21.59 2.61
CA LEU A 177 -0.66 20.19 2.96
C LEU A 177 0.64 19.44 2.70
N ILE A 178 1.23 18.86 3.75
CA ILE A 178 2.35 17.92 3.65
C ILE A 178 1.79 16.53 3.40
N VAL A 179 2.33 15.82 2.41
CA VAL A 179 1.81 14.51 1.98
C VAL A 179 2.94 13.50 1.91
N THR A 180 2.75 12.37 2.59
CA THR A 180 3.70 11.25 2.58
C THR A 180 3.00 9.89 2.62
N ASP A 181 3.62 8.85 2.03
CA ASP A 181 3.34 7.48 2.46
C ASP A 181 3.83 7.31 3.91
N GLY A 182 3.10 6.56 4.72
CA GLY A 182 3.56 6.15 6.05
C GLY A 182 4.68 5.12 5.96
N VAL A 183 4.53 4.19 5.00
CA VAL A 183 5.56 3.21 4.62
C VAL A 183 5.69 3.17 3.09
N PHE A 184 6.89 3.42 2.60
CA PHE A 184 7.19 3.42 1.16
C PHE A 184 7.23 2.00 0.61
N SER A 185 6.34 1.72 -0.33
CA SER A 185 5.97 0.36 -0.80
C SER A 185 7.11 -0.44 -1.42
N MET A 186 8.12 0.21 -2.01
CA MET A 186 9.22 -0.46 -2.70
C MET A 186 10.43 -0.68 -1.81
N ASP A 187 10.50 0.03 -0.70
CA ASP A 187 11.68 0.07 0.17
C ASP A 187 11.42 -0.42 1.59
N GLY A 188 10.17 -0.37 2.08
CA GLY A 188 9.85 -0.65 3.47
C GLY A 188 10.38 0.42 4.44
N VAL A 189 10.76 1.60 3.92
CA VAL A 189 11.17 2.74 4.75
C VAL A 189 9.93 3.33 5.40
N VAL A 190 10.02 3.63 6.70
CA VAL A 190 8.96 4.27 7.48
C VAL A 190 9.20 5.78 7.49
N ALA A 191 8.17 6.57 7.24
CA ALA A 191 8.25 8.03 7.27
C ALA A 191 8.53 8.56 8.67
N ASN A 192 9.36 9.60 8.79
CA ASN A 192 9.65 10.27 10.07
C ASN A 192 8.49 11.21 10.46
N LEU A 193 7.34 10.62 10.81
CA LEU A 193 6.14 11.38 11.15
C LEU A 193 6.34 12.38 12.31
N PRO A 194 7.09 12.07 13.38
CA PRO A 194 7.34 13.05 14.42
C PRO A 194 7.96 14.35 13.89
N ALA A 195 9.00 14.26 13.09
CA ALA A 195 9.67 15.43 12.52
C ALA A 195 8.78 16.15 11.49
N ILE A 196 7.98 15.42 10.71
CA ILE A 196 6.99 16.01 9.79
C ILE A 196 5.94 16.80 10.58
N CYS A 197 5.42 16.25 11.68
CA CYS A 197 4.47 16.94 12.55
C CYS A 197 5.07 18.19 13.21
N ASP A 198 6.32 18.13 13.67
CA ASP A 198 7.01 19.29 14.25
C ASP A 198 7.10 20.46 13.24
N LEU A 199 7.43 20.14 11.99
CA LEU A 199 7.45 21.13 10.92
C LEU A 199 6.04 21.61 10.55
N ALA A 200 5.07 20.72 10.49
CA ALA A 200 3.69 21.09 10.21
C ALA A 200 3.16 22.10 11.25
N GLU A 201 3.36 21.85 12.53
CA GLU A 201 3.00 22.77 13.61
C GLU A 201 3.76 24.09 13.52
N LYS A 202 5.08 24.06 13.30
CA LYS A 202 5.92 25.24 13.16
C LYS A 202 5.46 26.18 12.04
N TYR A 203 5.03 25.61 10.89
CA TYR A 203 4.64 26.38 9.72
C TYR A 203 3.12 26.52 9.54
N GLY A 204 2.31 25.92 10.41
CA GLY A 204 0.84 25.92 10.31
C GLY A 204 0.35 25.17 9.06
N ALA A 205 0.97 24.05 8.75
CA ALA A 205 0.60 23.17 7.65
C ALA A 205 -0.27 22.01 8.15
N LEU A 206 -1.08 21.44 7.25
CA LEU A 206 -1.81 20.19 7.46
C LEU A 206 -0.94 19.01 7.08
N THR A 207 -1.27 17.83 7.64
CA THR A 207 -0.57 16.57 7.39
C THR A 207 -1.49 15.51 6.80
N MET A 208 -1.03 14.80 5.77
CA MET A 208 -1.72 13.64 5.20
C MET A 208 -0.75 12.46 5.07
N VAL A 209 -1.19 11.31 5.53
CA VAL A 209 -0.43 10.05 5.50
C VAL A 209 -1.23 8.96 4.78
N ASP A 210 -0.63 8.30 3.79
CA ASP A 210 -1.16 7.05 3.23
C ASP A 210 -0.56 5.88 4.00
N ASP A 211 -1.38 5.21 4.79
CA ASP A 211 -0.98 4.10 5.66
C ASP A 211 -1.29 2.71 5.06
N SER A 212 -1.43 2.62 3.74
CA SER A 212 -1.77 1.39 3.02
C SER A 212 -0.81 0.22 3.28
N HIS A 213 0.44 0.49 3.64
CA HIS A 213 1.45 -0.51 3.98
C HIS A 213 1.75 -0.61 5.49
N ALA A 214 0.90 -0.06 6.34
CA ALA A 214 1.07 -0.04 7.79
C ALA A 214 -0.20 -0.43 8.55
N VAL A 215 -1.37 0.04 8.10
CA VAL A 215 -2.66 -0.26 8.73
C VAL A 215 -2.91 -1.77 8.82
N GLY A 216 -3.38 -2.20 9.97
CA GLY A 216 -3.62 -3.59 10.33
C GLY A 216 -2.52 -4.20 11.21
N PHE A 217 -1.26 -3.69 11.17
CA PHE A 217 -0.15 -4.36 11.86
C PHE A 217 0.93 -3.44 12.46
N MET A 218 1.07 -2.20 12.04
CA MET A 218 1.99 -1.26 12.69
C MET A 218 1.33 -0.54 13.86
N GLY A 219 2.11 -0.28 14.89
CA GLY A 219 1.61 0.25 16.16
C GLY A 219 1.09 -0.83 17.11
N LYS A 220 0.72 -0.44 18.31
CA LYS A 220 0.30 -1.35 19.39
C LYS A 220 -0.97 -2.13 19.05
N THR A 221 -1.94 -1.45 18.47
CA THR A 221 -3.22 -2.06 18.07
C THR A 221 -3.25 -2.43 16.58
N GLY A 222 -2.28 -1.94 15.80
CA GLY A 222 -2.24 -2.08 14.36
C GLY A 222 -2.89 -0.91 13.62
N ALA A 223 -3.12 0.22 14.30
CA ALA A 223 -3.77 1.36 13.67
C ALA A 223 -2.93 2.01 12.56
N GLY A 224 -1.61 1.84 12.58
CA GLY A 224 -0.72 2.32 11.52
C GLY A 224 0.49 3.11 12.01
N THR A 225 1.12 3.85 11.11
CA THR A 225 2.35 4.60 11.42
C THR A 225 2.13 5.75 12.41
N HIS A 226 0.96 6.36 12.41
CA HIS A 226 0.62 7.43 13.36
C HIS A 226 0.54 6.91 14.80
N GLU A 227 0.04 5.70 15.00
CA GLU A 227 0.08 5.02 16.30
C GLU A 227 1.50 4.57 16.65
N HIS A 228 2.21 3.99 15.69
CA HIS A 228 3.61 3.53 15.86
C HIS A 228 4.52 4.65 16.38
N HIS A 229 4.34 5.85 15.88
CA HIS A 229 5.11 7.04 16.27
C HIS A 229 4.50 7.86 17.41
N ASN A 230 3.35 7.46 17.98
CA ASN A 230 2.61 8.21 19.01
C ASN A 230 2.24 9.63 18.57
N VAL A 231 1.81 9.81 17.33
CA VAL A 231 1.41 11.10 16.75
C VAL A 231 -0.04 11.10 16.26
N VAL A 232 -0.91 10.27 16.87
CA VAL A 232 -2.31 10.07 16.45
C VAL A 232 -3.06 11.39 16.28
N ASP A 233 -2.94 12.29 17.25
CA ASP A 233 -3.66 13.58 17.25
C ASP A 233 -2.99 14.65 16.38
N ARG A 234 -1.82 14.38 15.83
CA ARG A 234 -1.01 15.31 15.04
C ARG A 234 -1.09 15.08 13.52
N ILE A 235 -1.76 14.01 13.09
CA ILE A 235 -2.03 13.72 11.68
C ILE A 235 -3.47 14.11 11.37
N ASP A 236 -3.67 15.01 10.40
CA ASP A 236 -4.99 15.52 10.05
C ASP A 236 -5.79 14.55 9.18
N ILE A 237 -5.15 13.93 8.20
CA ILE A 237 -5.78 13.05 7.21
C ILE A 237 -4.98 11.75 7.07
N ILE A 238 -5.70 10.63 7.13
CA ILE A 238 -5.15 9.30 6.88
C ILE A 238 -5.91 8.67 5.73
N THR A 239 -5.20 8.19 4.72
CA THR A 239 -5.76 7.27 3.73
C THR A 239 -5.22 5.87 3.93
N GLY A 240 -5.96 4.87 3.48
CA GLY A 240 -5.52 3.49 3.60
C GLY A 240 -6.36 2.54 2.73
N THR A 241 -5.90 1.30 2.65
CA THR A 241 -6.52 0.27 1.81
C THR A 241 -7.08 -0.89 2.62
N LEU A 242 -8.19 -1.43 2.15
CA LEU A 242 -8.73 -2.72 2.61
C LEU A 242 -8.15 -3.91 1.81
N GLY A 243 -7.38 -3.62 0.75
CA GLY A 243 -6.84 -4.60 -0.20
C GLY A 243 -5.50 -5.22 0.17
N LYS A 244 -5.00 -5.02 1.40
CA LYS A 244 -3.72 -5.58 1.90
C LYS A 244 -3.92 -6.28 3.25
N ALA A 245 -3.25 -5.84 4.31
CA ALA A 245 -3.39 -6.43 5.66
C ALA A 245 -4.84 -6.46 6.16
N MET A 246 -5.65 -5.51 5.74
CA MET A 246 -7.06 -5.37 6.12
C MET A 246 -8.02 -6.32 5.37
N GLY A 247 -7.57 -7.55 5.06
CA GLY A 247 -8.39 -8.60 4.46
C GLY A 247 -8.04 -8.94 3.01
N GLY A 248 -7.30 -8.07 2.30
CA GLY A 248 -6.73 -8.39 0.97
C GLY A 248 -7.71 -8.37 -0.21
N ALA A 249 -8.95 -7.91 -0.04
CA ALA A 249 -9.92 -7.82 -1.13
C ALA A 249 -9.77 -6.50 -1.91
N SER A 250 -10.70 -5.59 -1.77
CA SER A 250 -10.65 -4.26 -2.37
C SER A 250 -11.31 -3.23 -1.45
N GLY A 251 -11.19 -1.97 -1.80
CA GLY A 251 -11.68 -0.87 -1.00
C GLY A 251 -10.56 -0.01 -0.45
N GLY A 252 -10.89 1.21 -0.12
CA GLY A 252 -10.01 2.17 0.51
C GLY A 252 -10.83 3.18 1.30
N TYR A 253 -10.14 4.04 2.02
CA TYR A 253 -10.80 5.03 2.86
C TYR A 253 -9.95 6.28 3.02
N THR A 254 -10.62 7.37 3.39
CA THR A 254 -10.00 8.58 3.96
C THR A 254 -10.62 8.82 5.33
N SER A 255 -9.80 9.03 6.34
CA SER A 255 -10.21 9.35 7.72
C SER A 255 -9.61 10.68 8.16
N GLY A 256 -10.34 11.46 8.93
CA GLY A 256 -9.88 12.77 9.40
C GLY A 256 -10.95 13.52 10.21
N LYS A 257 -10.87 14.84 10.18
CA LYS A 257 -11.89 15.72 10.78
C LYS A 257 -13.23 15.58 10.05
N ALA A 258 -14.33 15.67 10.82
CA ALA A 258 -15.69 15.49 10.29
C ALA A 258 -16.00 16.44 9.12
N GLU A 259 -15.53 17.70 9.18
CA GLU A 259 -15.76 18.69 8.13
C GLU A 259 -15.05 18.31 6.82
N VAL A 260 -13.84 17.76 6.88
CA VAL A 260 -13.11 17.27 5.71
C VAL A 260 -13.83 16.09 5.10
N ILE A 261 -14.25 15.13 5.90
CA ILE A 261 -14.92 13.92 5.43
C ILE A 261 -16.29 14.23 4.84
N ASP A 262 -17.07 15.12 5.49
CA ASP A 262 -18.35 15.55 4.93
C ASP A 262 -18.18 16.29 3.59
N TRP A 263 -17.17 17.16 3.49
CA TRP A 263 -16.87 17.84 2.24
C TRP A 263 -16.46 16.87 1.12
N LEU A 264 -15.69 15.83 1.42
CA LEU A 264 -15.37 14.75 0.48
C LEU A 264 -16.63 14.02 0.00
N ARG A 265 -17.60 13.76 0.89
CA ARG A 265 -18.89 13.16 0.50
C ARG A 265 -19.66 14.03 -0.49
N GLN A 266 -19.53 15.36 -0.43
CA GLN A 266 -20.22 16.29 -1.31
C GLN A 266 -19.52 16.51 -2.65
N ARG A 267 -18.19 16.36 -2.73
CA ARG A 267 -17.40 16.87 -3.85
C ARG A 267 -16.39 15.91 -4.45
N SER A 268 -15.98 14.86 -3.73
CA SER A 268 -14.98 13.91 -4.22
C SER A 268 -15.52 13.11 -5.40
N ARG A 269 -14.96 13.33 -6.58
CA ARG A 269 -15.45 12.72 -7.83
C ARG A 269 -15.43 11.19 -7.81
N PRO A 270 -14.37 10.49 -7.35
CA PRO A 270 -14.40 9.03 -7.24
C PRO A 270 -15.53 8.53 -6.35
N TYR A 271 -15.85 9.22 -5.26
CA TYR A 271 -16.97 8.86 -4.39
C TYR A 271 -18.34 9.10 -5.04
N LEU A 272 -18.48 10.21 -5.76
CA LEU A 272 -19.77 10.58 -6.39
C LEU A 272 -20.09 9.77 -7.64
N PHE A 273 -19.09 9.19 -8.31
CA PHE A 273 -19.28 8.60 -9.63
C PHE A 273 -18.86 7.12 -9.74
N SER A 274 -18.21 6.55 -8.73
CA SER A 274 -17.92 5.10 -8.68
C SER A 274 -18.93 4.36 -7.82
N ASN A 275 -19.25 3.13 -8.20
CA ASN A 275 -20.11 2.27 -7.39
C ASN A 275 -19.56 2.08 -5.98
N SER A 276 -20.49 1.85 -5.04
CA SER A 276 -20.14 1.54 -3.65
C SER A 276 -19.38 0.21 -3.53
N VAL A 277 -18.59 0.08 -2.50
CA VAL A 277 -17.95 -1.20 -2.13
C VAL A 277 -19.02 -2.26 -1.90
N ALA A 278 -18.82 -3.45 -2.46
CA ALA A 278 -19.80 -4.54 -2.40
C ALA A 278 -20.01 -5.04 -0.96
N PRO A 279 -21.24 -5.45 -0.60
CA PRO A 279 -21.59 -5.90 0.76
C PRO A 279 -20.68 -6.99 1.32
N ALA A 280 -20.30 -7.97 0.50
CA ALA A 280 -19.39 -9.04 0.91
C ALA A 280 -18.04 -8.51 1.41
N ILE A 281 -17.49 -7.48 0.74
CA ILE A 281 -16.21 -6.85 1.11
C ILE A 281 -16.38 -6.03 2.38
N VAL A 282 -17.46 -5.27 2.47
CA VAL A 282 -17.76 -4.41 3.65
C VAL A 282 -17.88 -5.28 4.89
N ASN A 283 -18.69 -6.34 4.85
CA ASN A 283 -18.90 -7.22 6.00
C ASN A 283 -17.63 -7.98 6.40
N ALA A 284 -16.86 -8.47 5.43
CA ALA A 284 -15.55 -9.06 5.69
C ALA A 284 -14.58 -8.06 6.33
N SER A 285 -14.57 -6.79 5.90
CA SER A 285 -13.71 -5.74 6.46
C SER A 285 -14.11 -5.36 7.90
N ILE A 286 -15.41 -5.39 8.23
CA ILE A 286 -15.88 -5.25 9.61
C ILE A 286 -15.28 -6.38 10.46
N ARG A 287 -15.35 -7.62 9.99
CA ARG A 287 -14.79 -8.77 10.71
C ARG A 287 -13.26 -8.69 10.86
N VAL A 288 -12.54 -8.09 9.92
CA VAL A 288 -11.09 -7.84 10.08
C VAL A 288 -10.84 -6.97 11.32
N LEU A 289 -11.56 -5.86 11.45
CA LEU A 289 -11.41 -4.95 12.60
C LEU A 289 -11.69 -5.67 13.92
N ASP A 290 -12.71 -6.52 13.97
CA ASP A 290 -13.00 -7.33 15.15
C ASP A 290 -11.83 -8.28 15.48
N LEU A 291 -11.28 -8.98 14.48
CA LEU A 291 -10.12 -9.88 14.67
C LEU A 291 -8.89 -9.14 15.20
N LEU A 292 -8.65 -7.91 14.74
CA LEU A 292 -7.53 -7.09 15.20
C LEU A 292 -7.70 -6.62 16.66
N GLU A 293 -8.95 -6.36 17.08
CA GLU A 293 -9.29 -6.05 18.48
C GLU A 293 -9.20 -7.29 19.38
N GLU A 294 -9.55 -8.49 18.87
CA GLU A 294 -9.56 -9.75 19.63
C GLU A 294 -8.14 -10.22 20.01
N SER A 295 -7.14 -10.06 19.11
CA SER A 295 -5.80 -10.60 19.32
C SER A 295 -4.71 -9.82 18.59
N GLY A 296 -3.51 -9.78 19.19
CA GLY A 296 -2.25 -9.31 18.60
C GLY A 296 -1.41 -10.39 17.93
N ASP A 297 -1.78 -11.66 18.05
CA ASP A 297 -0.92 -12.81 17.69
C ASP A 297 -0.45 -12.79 16.23
N LEU A 298 -1.30 -12.32 15.30
CA LEU A 298 -0.91 -12.20 13.88
C LEU A 298 0.13 -11.11 13.67
N ARG A 299 0.04 -10.00 14.41
CA ARG A 299 1.03 -8.91 14.34
C ARG A 299 2.37 -9.39 14.89
N ASP A 300 2.37 -10.03 16.05
CA ASP A 300 3.59 -10.56 16.68
C ASP A 300 4.29 -11.56 15.77
N ARG A 301 3.54 -12.52 15.22
CA ARG A 301 4.07 -13.51 14.26
C ARG A 301 4.63 -12.86 13.00
N LEU A 302 3.97 -11.81 12.48
CA LEU A 302 4.48 -11.07 11.32
C LEU A 302 5.87 -10.47 11.60
N TRP A 303 6.04 -9.83 12.76
CA TRP A 303 7.29 -9.20 13.15
C TRP A 303 8.39 -10.24 13.44
N GLU A 304 8.07 -11.34 14.10
CA GLU A 304 8.99 -12.47 14.30
C GLU A 304 9.46 -13.05 12.95
N ASN A 305 8.54 -13.23 12.00
CA ASN A 305 8.85 -13.73 10.66
C ASN A 305 9.76 -12.75 9.90
N ALA A 306 9.46 -11.45 9.95
CA ALA A 306 10.25 -10.41 9.30
C ALA A 306 11.68 -10.34 9.89
N ALA A 307 11.81 -10.32 11.19
CA ALA A 307 13.11 -10.30 11.88
C ALA A 307 13.94 -11.54 11.55
N HIS A 308 13.34 -12.74 11.59
CA HIS A 308 14.03 -13.98 11.24
C HIS A 308 14.53 -13.98 9.80
N PHE A 309 13.66 -13.64 8.84
CA PHE A 309 14.03 -13.62 7.41
C PHE A 309 15.18 -12.64 7.17
N ARG A 310 15.06 -11.40 7.66
CA ARG A 310 16.10 -10.37 7.50
C ARG A 310 17.44 -10.82 8.05
N ALA A 311 17.48 -11.26 9.32
CA ALA A 311 18.72 -11.66 9.98
C ALA A 311 19.44 -12.82 9.25
N ARG A 312 18.68 -13.82 8.77
CA ARG A 312 19.23 -14.95 8.03
C ARG A 312 19.79 -14.55 6.66
N MET A 313 19.08 -13.66 5.93
CA MET A 313 19.51 -13.18 4.62
C MET A 313 20.75 -12.29 4.71
N GLU A 314 20.80 -11.39 5.69
CA GLU A 314 22.00 -10.55 5.98
C GLU A 314 23.20 -11.41 6.35
N SER A 315 23.01 -12.42 7.23
CA SER A 315 24.07 -13.37 7.62
C SER A 315 24.59 -14.19 6.44
N ALA A 316 23.77 -14.40 5.40
CA ALA A 316 24.18 -15.09 4.17
C ALA A 316 24.95 -14.18 3.19
N GLY A 317 25.01 -12.88 3.42
CA GLY A 317 25.75 -11.92 2.62
C GLY A 317 24.93 -11.08 1.66
N PHE A 318 23.59 -11.18 1.67
CA PHE A 318 22.74 -10.34 0.84
C PHE A 318 22.71 -8.89 1.36
N THR A 319 22.71 -7.93 0.43
CA THR A 319 22.44 -6.54 0.75
C THR A 319 20.92 -6.32 0.82
N MET A 320 20.44 -6.00 2.01
CA MET A 320 19.03 -5.73 2.24
C MET A 320 18.75 -4.24 2.22
N GLY A 321 17.60 -3.84 1.63
CA GLY A 321 17.08 -2.48 1.73
C GLY A 321 16.08 -2.32 2.87
N GLY A 322 15.60 -1.07 3.04
CA GLY A 322 14.53 -0.74 3.97
C GLY A 322 14.96 -0.64 5.44
N ALA A 323 13.95 -0.60 6.29
CA ALA A 323 14.07 -0.51 7.74
C ALA A 323 13.43 -1.75 8.40
N ASP A 324 13.10 -1.67 9.68
CA ASP A 324 12.37 -2.71 10.41
C ASP A 324 10.89 -2.75 9.97
N HIS A 325 10.65 -3.40 8.83
CA HIS A 325 9.34 -3.57 8.24
C HIS A 325 9.20 -4.96 7.60
N ALA A 326 7.96 -5.40 7.38
CA ALA A 326 7.63 -6.68 6.74
C ALA A 326 7.87 -6.68 5.21
N ILE A 327 8.11 -5.53 4.60
CA ILE A 327 8.69 -5.39 3.26
C ILE A 327 10.21 -5.46 3.40
N ILE A 328 10.82 -6.46 2.79
CA ILE A 328 12.26 -6.70 2.88
C ILE A 328 12.85 -6.80 1.47
N PRO A 329 13.38 -5.69 0.91
CA PRO A 329 13.98 -5.70 -0.42
C PRO A 329 15.37 -6.34 -0.41
N ILE A 330 15.60 -7.26 -1.33
CA ILE A 330 16.92 -7.83 -1.64
C ILE A 330 17.49 -7.02 -2.79
N MET A 331 18.52 -6.22 -2.55
CA MET A 331 19.09 -5.29 -3.52
C MET A 331 20.00 -6.01 -4.52
N LEU A 332 19.66 -5.93 -5.81
CA LEU A 332 20.40 -6.60 -6.91
C LEU A 332 21.00 -5.63 -7.92
N GLY A 333 20.54 -4.38 -7.94
CA GLY A 333 21.07 -3.30 -8.77
C GLY A 333 20.61 -3.36 -10.22
N ASP A 334 20.93 -4.43 -10.95
CA ASP A 334 20.62 -4.59 -12.37
C ASP A 334 19.25 -5.24 -12.61
N ALA A 335 18.53 -4.75 -13.62
CA ALA A 335 17.18 -5.23 -13.94
C ALA A 335 17.15 -6.68 -14.46
N LYS A 336 18.15 -7.08 -15.27
CA LYS A 336 18.24 -8.44 -15.82
C LYS A 336 18.61 -9.43 -14.74
N VAL A 337 19.50 -9.04 -13.83
CA VAL A 337 19.86 -9.84 -12.65
C VAL A 337 18.63 -10.07 -11.77
N ALA A 338 17.83 -9.04 -11.52
CA ALA A 338 16.60 -9.17 -10.72
C ALA A 338 15.55 -10.07 -11.40
N ALA A 339 15.39 -9.97 -12.72
CA ALA A 339 14.49 -10.84 -13.48
C ALA A 339 14.96 -12.30 -13.45
N GLU A 340 16.26 -12.56 -13.71
CA GLU A 340 16.83 -13.90 -13.67
C GLU A 340 16.76 -14.52 -12.28
N PHE A 341 17.03 -13.73 -11.23
CA PHE A 341 16.89 -14.20 -9.84
C PHE A 341 15.46 -14.65 -9.55
N ALA A 342 14.46 -13.87 -9.99
CA ALA A 342 13.06 -14.20 -9.79
C ALA A 342 12.64 -15.50 -10.50
N GLU A 343 13.13 -15.75 -11.72
CA GLU A 343 12.86 -17.00 -12.46
C GLU A 343 13.53 -18.20 -11.77
N ARG A 344 14.80 -18.09 -11.40
CA ARG A 344 15.52 -19.17 -10.69
C ARG A 344 14.92 -19.46 -9.30
N ALA A 345 14.43 -18.43 -8.61
CA ALA A 345 13.71 -18.61 -7.35
C ALA A 345 12.39 -19.37 -7.57
N LEU A 346 11.67 -19.08 -8.67
CA LEU A 346 10.45 -19.79 -9.03
C LEU A 346 10.71 -21.29 -9.30
N GLU A 347 11.78 -21.63 -10.01
CA GLU A 347 12.21 -23.03 -10.25
C GLU A 347 12.49 -23.78 -8.95
N LYS A 348 12.81 -23.08 -7.85
CA LYS A 348 12.98 -23.63 -6.51
C LYS A 348 11.69 -23.57 -5.67
N GLY A 349 10.56 -23.22 -6.28
CA GLY A 349 9.26 -23.14 -5.63
C GLY A 349 9.04 -21.88 -4.80
N ILE A 350 9.74 -20.78 -5.11
CA ILE A 350 9.58 -19.48 -4.43
C ILE A 350 9.05 -18.44 -5.41
N TYR A 351 7.85 -17.95 -5.17
CA TYR A 351 7.21 -16.94 -6.00
C TYR A 351 7.61 -15.54 -5.54
N VAL A 352 8.47 -14.91 -6.30
CA VAL A 352 8.91 -13.52 -6.17
C VAL A 352 8.93 -12.83 -7.53
N ILE A 353 8.96 -11.50 -7.53
CA ILE A 353 9.04 -10.65 -8.73
C ILE A 353 10.23 -9.70 -8.59
N GLY A 354 10.98 -9.54 -9.67
CA GLY A 354 11.99 -8.50 -9.80
C GLY A 354 11.34 -7.14 -10.08
N PHE A 355 11.73 -6.13 -9.31
CA PHE A 355 11.32 -4.75 -9.53
C PHE A 355 12.47 -3.94 -10.11
N SER A 356 12.20 -3.24 -11.21
CA SER A 356 13.16 -2.41 -11.94
C SER A 356 12.51 -1.09 -12.39
N PHE A 357 13.25 -0.24 -13.08
CA PHE A 357 12.70 0.96 -13.69
C PHE A 357 11.47 0.64 -14.59
N PRO A 358 10.41 1.46 -14.60
CA PRO A 358 10.25 2.75 -13.91
C PRO A 358 9.70 2.67 -12.48
N VAL A 359 9.47 1.48 -11.94
CA VAL A 359 8.88 1.27 -10.59
C VAL A 359 9.86 1.66 -9.50
N VAL A 360 11.15 1.39 -9.74
CA VAL A 360 12.27 1.81 -8.87
C VAL A 360 13.32 2.53 -9.73
N PRO A 361 14.20 3.36 -9.16
CA PRO A 361 15.24 4.07 -9.92
C PRO A 361 16.16 3.11 -10.69
N LYS A 362 16.73 3.60 -11.81
CA LYS A 362 17.74 2.84 -12.57
C LYS A 362 18.94 2.51 -11.69
N GLY A 363 19.45 1.28 -11.80
CA GLY A 363 20.55 0.78 -10.98
C GLY A 363 20.15 0.36 -9.55
N GLN A 364 18.85 0.36 -9.23
CA GLN A 364 18.32 -0.04 -7.93
C GLN A 364 17.30 -1.17 -8.03
N ALA A 365 17.46 -2.06 -9.02
CA ALA A 365 16.60 -3.22 -9.16
C ALA A 365 16.73 -4.15 -7.94
N ARG A 366 15.64 -4.79 -7.59
CA ARG A 366 15.50 -5.59 -6.37
C ARG A 366 14.47 -6.69 -6.49
N ILE A 367 14.59 -7.70 -5.65
CA ILE A 367 13.45 -8.57 -5.30
C ILE A 367 12.80 -7.97 -4.06
N ARG A 368 11.54 -7.54 -4.17
CA ARG A 368 10.77 -7.08 -3.00
C ARG A 368 10.07 -8.26 -2.37
N THR A 369 10.62 -8.80 -1.28
CA THR A 369 9.93 -9.82 -0.50
C THR A 369 8.98 -9.19 0.50
N GLN A 370 7.84 -9.84 0.74
CA GLN A 370 6.86 -9.45 1.73
C GLN A 370 6.58 -10.59 2.68
N MET A 371 6.80 -10.36 3.96
CA MET A 371 6.51 -11.35 4.99
C MET A 371 5.01 -11.38 5.29
N SER A 372 4.55 -12.54 5.72
CA SER A 372 3.18 -12.75 6.16
C SER A 372 3.17 -13.52 7.48
N ALA A 373 2.21 -13.20 8.33
CA ALA A 373 1.91 -13.98 9.53
C ALA A 373 1.50 -15.44 9.20
N ALA A 374 1.06 -15.68 7.96
CA ALA A 374 0.71 -17.03 7.49
C ALA A 374 1.92 -17.88 7.09
N HIS A 375 3.11 -17.32 6.94
CA HIS A 375 4.32 -18.11 6.70
C HIS A 375 4.70 -18.87 7.96
N THR A 376 4.91 -20.19 7.83
CA THR A 376 5.50 -20.99 8.92
C THR A 376 7.02 -20.84 8.95
N ARG A 377 7.65 -21.21 10.08
CA ARG A 377 9.10 -21.17 10.21
C ARG A 377 9.79 -22.04 9.14
N GLU A 378 9.25 -23.23 8.88
CA GLU A 378 9.76 -24.17 7.88
C GLU A 378 9.65 -23.59 6.46
N GLN A 379 8.56 -22.88 6.15
CA GLN A 379 8.39 -22.20 4.87
C GLN A 379 9.39 -21.06 4.68
N LEU A 380 9.65 -20.28 5.74
CA LEU A 380 10.66 -19.22 5.72
C LEU A 380 12.07 -19.80 5.52
N ASP A 381 12.44 -20.83 6.27
CA ASP A 381 13.76 -21.45 6.17
C ASP A 381 13.96 -22.08 4.78
N ARG A 382 12.96 -22.75 4.22
CA ARG A 382 13.00 -23.23 2.83
C ARG A 382 13.20 -22.12 1.82
N ALA A 383 12.53 -20.99 2.00
CA ALA A 383 12.68 -19.84 1.09
C ALA A 383 14.07 -19.22 1.22
N ILE A 384 14.57 -19.04 2.43
CA ILE A 384 15.92 -18.52 2.69
C ILE A 384 16.98 -19.41 2.04
N ASP A 385 16.89 -20.72 2.22
CA ASP A 385 17.84 -21.67 1.63
C ASP A 385 17.80 -21.62 0.09
N ALA A 386 16.62 -21.48 -0.51
CA ALA A 386 16.47 -21.29 -1.94
C ALA A 386 17.09 -19.97 -2.43
N PHE A 387 16.87 -18.86 -1.72
CA PHE A 387 17.50 -17.58 -2.04
C PHE A 387 19.03 -17.64 -1.93
N ILE A 388 19.56 -18.27 -0.87
CA ILE A 388 21.01 -18.46 -0.68
C ILE A 388 21.59 -19.28 -1.86
N GLN A 389 20.93 -20.36 -2.23
CA GLN A 389 21.41 -21.18 -3.35
C GLN A 389 21.40 -20.39 -4.67
N VAL A 390 20.32 -19.67 -4.99
CA VAL A 390 20.25 -18.82 -6.18
C VAL A 390 21.30 -17.72 -6.16
N GLY A 391 21.49 -17.06 -5.00
CA GLY A 391 22.50 -16.02 -4.81
C GLY A 391 23.92 -16.50 -5.09
N LYS A 392 24.28 -17.70 -4.61
CA LYS A 392 25.56 -18.35 -4.88
C LYS A 392 25.71 -18.75 -6.34
N ASP A 393 24.69 -19.39 -6.92
CA ASP A 393 24.70 -19.84 -8.32
C ASP A 393 24.84 -18.67 -9.33
N MET A 394 24.40 -17.47 -8.92
CA MET A 394 24.52 -16.24 -9.70
C MET A 394 25.73 -15.36 -9.32
N GLY A 395 26.53 -15.75 -8.31
CA GLY A 395 27.68 -14.98 -7.83
C GLY A 395 27.30 -13.64 -7.20
N ILE A 396 26.12 -13.55 -6.57
CA ILE A 396 25.64 -12.37 -5.85
C ILE A 396 26.17 -12.32 -4.43
N ILE A 397 26.32 -13.49 -3.80
CA ILE A 397 26.87 -13.70 -2.47
C ILE A 397 27.92 -14.78 -2.45
#